data_44725675990561d923fe0bf40ad4a43c
#
_entry.id   44725675990561d923fe0bf40ad4a43c
#
_cell.length_a   1.000
_cell.length_b   1.000
_cell.length_c   1.000
_cell.angle_alpha   90.00
_cell.angle_beta   90.00
_cell.angle_gamma   90.00
#
_symmetry.space_group_name_H-M   'P 1'
#
loop_
_entity.id
_entity.type
_entity.pdbx_description
1 polymer ?
#
loop_
_entity_poly.entity_id
_entity_poly.type
_entity_poly.pdbx_seq_one_letter_code
_entity_poly.pdbx_strand_id
1 'polypeptide(L)'
;MWKQLGSWSGRGNAQTESFVGLTGSLRLHWRTTHEDPKGQGRFKLILQSAISGRALQEPVDEEGTSEGTAYAADDPRVFHILVESANLDWSFTVEEAAFGTASP
;
A
#
# COMPACT_ATOMS: atom_id res chain seq x y z
N MET A 1 13.44 -12.19 4.84
CA MET A 1 12.59 -12.58 3.71
C MET A 1 11.28 -11.79 3.77
N TRP A 2 10.65 -11.63 2.62
CA TRP A 2 9.40 -10.86 2.52
C TRP A 2 8.28 -11.78 2.07
N LYS A 3 7.13 -11.67 2.74
CA LYS A 3 5.95 -12.48 2.43
C LYS A 3 4.88 -11.57 1.85
N GLN A 4 4.32 -11.92 0.70
CA GLN A 4 3.26 -11.14 0.09
C GLN A 4 1.96 -11.29 0.88
N LEU A 5 1.36 -10.18 1.23
CA LEU A 5 0.07 -10.14 1.92
C LEU A 5 -1.08 -9.91 0.96
N GLY A 6 -0.85 -9.21 -0.14
CA GLY A 6 -1.87 -8.98 -1.14
C GLY A 6 -1.38 -8.08 -2.27
N SER A 7 -2.19 -8.02 -3.32
CA SER A 7 -1.90 -7.18 -4.49
C SER A 7 -3.22 -6.63 -5.01
N TRP A 8 -3.22 -5.36 -5.36
CA TRP A 8 -4.44 -4.65 -5.79
C TRP A 8 -4.15 -3.73 -6.96
N SER A 9 -5.19 -3.48 -7.76
CA SER A 9 -5.10 -2.55 -8.88
C SER A 9 -6.46 -1.90 -9.13
N GLY A 10 -6.44 -0.75 -9.77
CA GLY A 10 -7.68 -0.04 -10.09
C GLY A 10 -7.41 1.35 -10.64
N ARG A 11 -8.48 2.16 -10.65
CA ARG A 11 -8.45 3.56 -11.05
C ARG A 11 -9.41 4.31 -10.13
N GLY A 12 -8.97 5.46 -9.62
CA GLY A 12 -9.77 6.22 -8.65
C GLY A 12 -9.62 5.73 -7.23
N ASN A 13 -10.51 6.14 -6.37
CA ASN A 13 -10.46 5.81 -4.94
C ASN A 13 -10.90 4.38 -4.70
N ALA A 14 -10.29 3.74 -3.72
CA ALA A 14 -10.62 2.37 -3.34
C ALA A 14 -10.18 2.11 -1.91
N GLN A 15 -10.60 0.96 -1.39
CA GLN A 15 -10.15 0.48 -0.09
C GLN A 15 -9.95 -1.02 -0.21
N THR A 16 -8.83 -1.52 0.30
CA THR A 16 -8.58 -2.95 0.29
C THR A 16 -9.43 -3.65 1.35
N GLU A 17 -9.59 -4.95 1.17
CA GLU A 17 -10.03 -5.77 2.31
C GLU A 17 -8.95 -5.75 3.40
N SER A 18 -9.32 -6.21 4.58
CA SER A 18 -8.36 -6.28 5.69
C SER A 18 -7.34 -7.37 5.46
N PHE A 19 -6.15 -7.15 5.96
CA PHE A 19 -5.11 -8.16 5.99
C PHE A 19 -4.37 -8.10 7.32
N VAL A 20 -3.82 -9.24 7.75
CA VAL A 20 -3.15 -9.33 9.03
C VAL A 20 -1.66 -9.12 8.85
N GLY A 21 -1.11 -8.14 9.55
CA GLY A 21 0.33 -7.93 9.62
C GLY A 21 0.87 -8.57 10.89
N LEU A 22 1.58 -9.68 10.74
CA LEU A 22 2.10 -10.43 11.88
C LEU A 22 3.35 -9.80 12.48
N THR A 23 4.15 -9.13 11.66
CA THR A 23 5.37 -8.47 12.12
C THR A 23 5.23 -6.97 12.20
N GLY A 24 4.26 -6.39 11.48
CA GLY A 24 4.08 -4.95 11.41
C GLY A 24 5.11 -4.22 10.55
N SER A 25 6.05 -4.93 9.97
CA SER A 25 7.08 -4.35 9.12
C SER A 25 6.69 -4.58 7.66
N LEU A 26 6.22 -3.54 7.00
CA LEU A 26 5.59 -3.63 5.69
C LEU A 26 6.45 -3.00 4.60
N ARG A 27 6.37 -3.57 3.40
CA ARG A 27 6.98 -3.03 2.20
C ARG A 27 5.92 -2.98 1.10
N LEU A 28 5.79 -1.80 0.47
CA LEU A 28 4.81 -1.59 -0.58
C LEU A 28 5.53 -1.30 -1.88
N HIS A 29 5.21 -2.05 -2.93
CA HIS A 29 5.66 -1.76 -4.29
C HIS A 29 4.48 -1.18 -5.05
N TRP A 30 4.66 -0.02 -5.68
CA TRP A 30 3.57 0.58 -6.46
C TRP A 30 4.00 0.97 -7.85
N ARG A 31 3.00 1.10 -8.72
CA ARG A 31 3.18 1.61 -10.07
C ARG A 31 1.92 2.32 -10.50
N THR A 32 2.09 3.49 -11.13
CA THR A 32 0.98 4.23 -11.73
C THR A 32 1.25 4.45 -13.22
N THR A 33 0.18 4.38 -14.01
CA THR A 33 0.26 4.47 -15.46
C THR A 33 -0.98 5.18 -15.99
N HIS A 34 -0.99 5.47 -17.29
CA HIS A 34 -2.16 6.01 -18.01
C HIS A 34 -2.73 7.28 -17.38
N GLU A 35 -1.86 8.22 -17.06
CA GLU A 35 -2.31 9.52 -16.55
C GLU A 35 -3.07 10.27 -17.64
N ASP A 36 -4.32 10.69 -17.33
CA ASP A 36 -5.16 11.43 -18.25
C ASP A 36 -6.22 12.19 -17.45
N PRO A 37 -6.25 13.55 -17.51
CA PRO A 37 -5.32 14.42 -18.25
C PRO A 37 -3.93 14.47 -17.61
N LYS A 38 -2.93 14.72 -18.44
CA LYS A 38 -1.56 14.85 -17.94
C LYS A 38 -1.44 16.00 -16.94
N GLY A 39 -0.65 15.76 -15.91
CA GLY A 39 -0.45 16.74 -14.85
C GLY A 39 -1.52 16.71 -13.77
N GLN A 40 -2.51 15.83 -13.89
CA GLN A 40 -3.63 15.74 -12.96
C GLN A 40 -3.71 14.39 -12.24
N GLY A 41 -2.73 13.51 -12.45
CA GLY A 41 -2.70 12.23 -11.80
C GLY A 41 -2.23 12.33 -10.36
N ARG A 42 -2.91 11.63 -9.46
CA ARG A 42 -2.57 11.58 -8.03
C ARG A 42 -2.73 10.16 -7.53
N PHE A 43 -1.85 9.78 -6.63
CA PHE A 43 -1.89 8.47 -6.02
C PHE A 43 -1.38 8.55 -4.59
N LYS A 44 -2.26 8.22 -3.64
CA LYS A 44 -1.91 8.20 -2.22
C LYS A 44 -2.38 6.90 -1.61
N LEU A 45 -1.52 6.29 -0.82
CA LEU A 45 -1.86 5.11 -0.01
C LEU A 45 -1.83 5.50 1.45
N ILE A 46 -2.90 5.19 2.16
CA ILE A 46 -3.03 5.47 3.59
C ILE A 46 -3.20 4.14 4.30
N LEU A 47 -2.24 3.81 5.16
CA LEU A 47 -2.31 2.60 5.98
C LEU A 47 -3.18 2.89 7.19
N GLN A 48 -4.23 2.10 7.38
CA GLN A 48 -5.19 2.29 8.46
C GLN A 48 -5.31 1.03 9.31
N SER A 49 -5.68 1.22 10.57
CA SER A 49 -6.11 0.13 11.42
C SER A 49 -7.48 -0.35 10.94
N ALA A 50 -7.63 -1.62 10.62
CA ALA A 50 -8.89 -2.15 10.15
C ALA A 50 -9.96 -2.19 11.25
N ILE A 51 -9.54 -2.19 12.51
CA ILE A 51 -10.47 -2.25 13.62
C ILE A 51 -11.07 -0.89 13.93
N SER A 52 -10.25 0.16 13.94
CA SER A 52 -10.71 1.51 14.28
C SER A 52 -10.91 2.42 13.08
N GLY A 53 -10.35 2.08 11.93
CA GLY A 53 -10.34 2.96 10.76
C GLY A 53 -9.37 4.13 10.89
N ARG A 54 -8.57 4.16 11.95
CA ARG A 54 -7.64 5.26 12.19
C ARG A 54 -6.47 5.21 11.22
N ALA A 55 -6.14 6.35 10.62
CA ALA A 55 -4.97 6.46 9.77
C ALA A 55 -3.71 6.35 10.62
N LEU A 56 -2.79 5.49 10.21
CA LEU A 56 -1.54 5.23 10.91
C LEU A 56 -0.37 5.89 10.19
N GLN A 57 -0.29 5.75 8.88
CA GLN A 57 0.80 6.28 8.06
C GLN A 57 0.32 6.52 6.63
N GLU A 58 1.04 7.37 5.92
CA GLU A 58 0.82 7.61 4.49
C GLU A 58 2.12 7.25 3.75
N PRO A 59 2.37 5.97 3.49
CA PRO A 59 3.64 5.56 2.90
C PRO A 59 3.86 6.00 1.46
N VAL A 60 2.80 6.32 0.72
CA VAL A 60 2.91 6.77 -0.66
C VAL A 60 2.02 7.99 -0.87
N ASP A 61 2.59 9.03 -1.46
CA ASP A 61 1.87 10.24 -1.87
C ASP A 61 2.59 10.80 -3.09
N GLU A 62 2.09 10.49 -4.28
CA GLU A 62 2.75 10.78 -5.54
C GLU A 62 1.83 11.50 -6.51
N GLU A 63 2.44 12.29 -7.38
CA GLU A 63 1.74 12.95 -8.50
C GLU A 63 2.30 12.40 -9.80
N GLY A 64 1.41 12.18 -10.78
CA GLY A 64 1.79 11.67 -12.09
C GLY A 64 2.14 10.19 -12.07
N THR A 65 2.64 9.73 -13.22
CA THR A 65 3.05 8.33 -13.35
C THR A 65 4.40 8.11 -12.68
N SER A 66 4.48 7.06 -11.88
CA SER A 66 5.70 6.71 -11.16
C SER A 66 5.65 5.25 -10.73
N GLU A 67 6.75 4.78 -10.22
CA GLU A 67 6.81 3.49 -9.55
C GLU A 67 7.88 3.55 -8.46
N GLY A 68 7.74 2.71 -7.46
CA GLY A 68 8.70 2.72 -6.38
C GLY A 68 8.37 1.73 -5.30
N THR A 69 9.13 1.84 -4.23
CA THR A 69 8.99 1.01 -3.05
C THR A 69 8.98 1.90 -1.82
N ALA A 70 8.04 1.65 -0.93
CA ALA A 70 7.95 2.36 0.33
C ALA A 70 7.90 1.37 1.48
N TYR A 71 8.25 1.84 2.66
CA TYR A 71 8.27 1.02 3.87
C TYR A 71 7.41 1.67 4.93
N ALA A 72 6.70 0.85 5.69
CA ALA A 72 5.92 1.31 6.82
C ALA A 72 6.08 0.31 7.96
N ALA A 73 6.17 0.82 9.17
CA ALA A 73 6.30 -0.03 10.34
C ALA A 73 5.30 0.41 11.41
N ASP A 74 4.63 -0.56 12.00
CA ASP A 74 3.67 -0.32 13.07
C ASP A 74 3.63 -1.60 13.92
N ASP A 75 2.89 -1.54 15.01
CA ASP A 75 2.66 -2.74 15.80
C ASP A 75 1.90 -3.78 14.97
N PRO A 76 2.12 -5.07 15.21
CA PRO A 76 1.33 -6.11 14.53
C PRO A 76 -0.16 -5.89 14.79
N ARG A 77 -0.93 -5.88 13.72
CA ARG A 77 -2.39 -5.67 13.80
C ARG A 77 -3.06 -6.01 12.48
N VAL A 78 -4.36 -5.88 12.45
CA VAL A 78 -5.12 -6.00 11.21
C VAL A 78 -5.15 -4.63 10.54
N PHE A 79 -4.73 -4.60 9.29
CA PHE A 79 -4.65 -3.37 8.48
C PHE A 79 -5.61 -3.41 7.30
N HIS A 80 -5.94 -2.25 6.79
CA HIS A 80 -6.37 -2.10 5.41
C HIS A 80 -5.73 -0.85 4.83
N ILE A 81 -5.78 -0.70 3.52
CA ILE A 81 -5.23 0.46 2.84
C ILE A 81 -6.35 1.20 2.12
N LEU A 82 -6.42 2.50 2.38
CA LEU A 82 -7.29 3.40 1.66
C LEU A 82 -6.48 3.99 0.50
N VAL A 83 -7.03 3.90 -0.70
CA VAL A 83 -6.43 4.47 -1.89
C VAL A 83 -7.18 5.75 -2.24
N GLU A 84 -6.45 6.86 -2.29
CA GLU A 84 -6.96 8.12 -2.81
C GLU A 84 -6.24 8.41 -4.10
N SER A 85 -6.94 8.38 -5.20
CA SER A 85 -6.34 8.50 -6.52
C SER A 85 -7.27 9.16 -7.50
N ALA A 86 -6.69 9.80 -8.51
CA ALA A 86 -7.44 10.42 -9.60
C ALA A 86 -6.59 10.40 -10.87
N ASN A 87 -7.26 10.20 -12.00
CA ASN A 87 -6.72 10.43 -13.34
C ASN A 87 -5.53 9.55 -13.73
N LEU A 88 -5.40 8.38 -13.12
CA LEU A 88 -4.40 7.40 -13.53
C LEU A 88 -4.82 6.00 -13.06
N ASP A 89 -4.19 4.99 -13.64
CA ASP A 89 -4.32 3.61 -13.18
C ASP A 89 -3.22 3.33 -12.16
N TRP A 90 -3.55 2.56 -11.15
CA TRP A 90 -2.59 2.22 -10.11
C TRP A 90 -2.60 0.72 -9.84
N SER A 91 -1.47 0.25 -9.36
CA SER A 91 -1.34 -1.09 -8.79
C SER A 91 -0.32 -1.05 -7.66
N PHE A 92 -0.52 -1.89 -6.67
CA PHE A 92 0.47 -2.04 -5.61
C PHE A 92 0.38 -3.42 -4.98
N THR A 93 1.49 -3.82 -4.36
CA THR A 93 1.62 -5.07 -3.64
C THR A 93 2.13 -4.75 -2.24
N VAL A 94 1.57 -5.41 -1.24
CA VAL A 94 2.01 -5.28 0.15
C VAL A 94 2.68 -6.57 0.57
N GLU A 95 3.86 -6.43 1.14
CA GLU A 95 4.62 -7.54 1.70
C GLU A 95 4.98 -7.22 3.15
N GLU A 96 5.21 -8.23 3.96
CA GLU A 96 5.74 -8.03 5.30
C GLU A 96 7.05 -8.79 5.49
N ALA A 97 7.91 -8.25 6.35
CA ALA A 97 9.13 -8.94 6.72
C ALA A 97 8.76 -10.17 7.54
N ALA A 98 9.15 -11.33 7.07
CA ALA A 98 8.97 -12.56 7.79
C ALA A 98 10.30 -12.90 8.45
N PHE A 99 10.29 -13.03 9.77
CA PHE A 99 11.49 -13.44 10.43
C PHE A 99 11.74 -14.90 10.12
N GLY A 100 12.85 -15.13 9.80
CA GLY A 100 13.17 -16.34 9.36
C GLY A 100 13.11 -17.38 10.23
N THR A 101 12.77 -17.97 10.09
CA THR A 101 12.67 -18.91 10.71
C THR A 101 13.59 -19.77 10.47
N ALA A 102 14.05 -19.69 10.23
CA ALA A 102 14.70 -20.38 10.06
C ALA A 102 15.45 -20.75 10.03
N SER A 103 15.70 -20.90 10.03
CA SER A 103 16.35 -21.32 9.92
C SER A 103 17.01 -21.46 10.14
N PRO A 104 17.39 -21.95 10.23
CA PRO A 104 18.09 -22.43 10.23
C PRO A 104 18.35 -22.94 10.04
#